data_720b3d6de68dfec86e9d7e438fe0203f
#
_entry.id   720b3d6de68dfec86e9d7e438fe0203f
#
_cell.length_a   1.000
_cell.length_b   1.000
_cell.length_c   1.000
_cell.angle_alpha   90.00
_cell.angle_beta   90.00
_cell.angle_gamma   90.00
#
_symmetry.space_group_name_H-M   'P 1'
#
loop_
_entity.id
_entity.type
_entity.pdbx_description
1 polymer ?
#
loop_
_entity_poly.entity_id
_entity_poly.type
_entity_poly.pdbx_seq_one_letter_code
_entity_poly.pdbx_strand_id
1 'polypeptide(L)'
;MERFHSGVTRVADPRPREGQFGSRTSRSIGGNAKYTQFKNSTVYPAETANFLPTAAVSLPKYCDILVIGAGAAGLFAATWAGRAARAAGRPISILAVDGAKKLGAKILVAGGGRCNVTHWRVTEADYAGGTPPAIRKVLGRFTVEQTVQFFRECGVEFKREDTGKLFPTTDSARTVLDALVAAATQAGATLEYPARVEAIERAGTGFLVATSAGPIEAGRVILCTGGKSLPKSGSDGAGFAIATSLGHSLTAPIVPALVPLVVPGEHWIRGLSGLTLRAEMVLLAPTGKRLRSFTGSTLCTHTGLSGPAVLDVSRHWLVERERDRGVRLAINWLPDMSADAVDKLLQGAAGRGPLAVLREHLPERLVRQLCDLAGAAVAGDVPRDVRRRLVQCVTGLELDIVGDRGFTVAEATAGGVPLAEVRLETMESRVCPGLFFAGEVLDVDGRIGGFNFQWAWASGYVAGSAAAGRGDSQTS
;
A
#
# COMPACT_ATOMS: atom_id res chain seq x y z
N MET A 1 -53.65 16.54 -31.69
CA MET A 1 -53.51 18.00 -31.77
C MET A 1 -52.37 18.34 -30.83
N GLU A 2 -51.20 18.77 -31.16
CA GLU A 2 -50.61 19.36 -32.39
C GLU A 2 -49.18 18.85 -32.57
N ARG A 3 -48.79 18.68 -33.81
CA ARG A 3 -47.40 18.40 -34.26
C ARG A 3 -46.64 19.72 -34.29
N PHE A 4 -45.33 19.70 -33.93
CA PHE A 4 -44.39 20.63 -34.57
C PHE A 4 -43.04 19.94 -34.88
N HIS A 5 -42.54 20.31 -36.03
CA HIS A 5 -41.45 19.74 -36.85
C HIS A 5 -40.04 20.08 -36.39
N SER A 6 -39.17 19.13 -36.59
CA SER A 6 -37.82 19.11 -37.25
C SER A 6 -36.99 20.40 -37.33
N GLY A 7 -35.71 20.24 -36.93
CA GLY A 7 -34.63 21.14 -37.26
C GLY A 7 -33.27 20.41 -37.10
N VAL A 8 -32.85 19.71 -38.19
CA VAL A 8 -31.49 19.12 -38.33
C VAL A 8 -30.56 20.21 -38.82
N THR A 9 -29.52 20.52 -38.06
CA THR A 9 -28.39 21.29 -38.58
C THR A 9 -27.10 20.44 -38.44
N ARG A 10 -26.61 19.99 -39.59
CA ARG A 10 -25.27 19.41 -39.78
C ARG A 10 -24.25 20.54 -39.72
N VAL A 11 -23.20 20.38 -38.93
CA VAL A 11 -21.97 21.17 -39.04
C VAL A 11 -20.85 20.25 -39.44
N ALA A 12 -20.09 20.73 -40.42
CA ALA A 12 -19.11 20.03 -41.22
C ALA A 12 -17.77 19.80 -40.50
N ASP A 13 -17.16 18.67 -40.87
CA ASP A 13 -15.81 18.24 -40.58
C ASP A 13 -14.81 18.99 -41.51
N PRO A 14 -13.70 19.57 -41.02
CA PRO A 14 -12.56 19.93 -41.85
C PRO A 14 -11.37 18.99 -41.62
N ARG A 15 -11.11 18.10 -42.58
CA ARG A 15 -9.81 17.44 -42.76
C ARG A 15 -8.79 18.37 -43.41
N PRO A 16 -7.55 18.40 -43.00
CA PRO A 16 -6.45 18.98 -43.80
C PRO A 16 -5.79 17.91 -44.65
N ARG A 17 -5.39 18.38 -45.81
CA ARG A 17 -4.85 17.70 -47.00
C ARG A 17 -3.45 17.15 -46.77
N GLU A 18 -3.18 16.01 -47.46
CA GLU A 18 -1.88 15.45 -47.77
C GLU A 18 -1.00 16.42 -48.57
N GLY A 19 0.28 16.51 -48.18
CA GLY A 19 1.35 17.11 -48.96
C GLY A 19 2.51 16.12 -49.08
N GLN A 20 2.71 15.55 -50.23
CA GLN A 20 3.87 14.77 -50.64
C GLN A 20 5.14 15.63 -50.63
N PHE A 21 6.27 15.08 -50.20
CA PHE A 21 7.56 15.10 -50.90
C PHE A 21 8.68 14.37 -50.12
N GLY A 22 9.38 13.48 -50.79
CA GLY A 22 10.80 13.31 -50.64
C GLY A 22 11.31 12.01 -50.03
N SER A 23 11.56 11.01 -50.89
CA SER A 23 12.41 9.84 -50.63
C SER A 23 13.84 10.23 -50.27
N ARG A 24 14.42 9.68 -49.19
CA ARG A 24 15.86 9.38 -49.09
C ARG A 24 16.14 8.25 -48.10
N THR A 25 16.58 7.15 -48.69
CA THR A 25 17.58 6.13 -48.26
C THR A 25 17.81 5.83 -46.79
N SER A 26 17.54 4.57 -46.51
CA SER A 26 18.07 3.65 -45.49
C SER A 26 19.42 4.00 -44.84
N ARG A 27 19.44 4.02 -43.51
CA ARG A 27 20.54 3.49 -42.69
C ARG A 27 19.96 2.85 -41.44
N SER A 28 20.15 1.54 -41.35
CA SER A 28 19.96 0.76 -40.12
C SER A 28 20.92 1.24 -39.01
N ILE A 29 20.36 1.59 -37.88
CA ILE A 29 21.14 1.67 -36.65
C ILE A 29 20.42 0.83 -35.63
N GLY A 30 20.97 -0.35 -35.36
CA GLY A 30 20.59 -1.20 -34.26
C GLY A 30 20.94 -0.50 -32.94
N GLY A 31 19.92 -0.12 -32.20
CA GLY A 31 20.04 0.41 -30.87
C GLY A 31 19.65 -0.67 -29.86
N ASN A 32 20.62 -1.47 -29.41
CA ASN A 32 20.47 -2.31 -28.22
C ASN A 32 20.16 -1.44 -27.02
N ALA A 33 18.92 -1.45 -26.55
CA ALA A 33 18.58 -0.95 -25.22
C ALA A 33 19.22 -1.88 -24.18
N LYS A 34 20.35 -1.48 -23.65
CA LYS A 34 21.00 -2.13 -22.52
C LYS A 34 20.14 -1.94 -21.28
N TYR A 35 19.42 -2.97 -20.89
CA TYR A 35 18.87 -3.08 -19.54
C TYR A 35 20.04 -3.17 -18.55
N THR A 36 20.25 -2.11 -17.80
CA THR A 36 21.25 -2.03 -16.74
C THR A 36 20.80 -2.96 -15.61
N GLN A 37 21.55 -4.03 -15.40
CA GLN A 37 21.43 -4.89 -14.21
C GLN A 37 21.71 -4.05 -12.98
N PHE A 38 20.71 -3.88 -12.11
CA PHE A 38 20.93 -3.40 -10.74
C PHE A 38 21.64 -4.50 -9.96
N LYS A 39 22.95 -4.39 -9.82
CA LYS A 39 23.73 -5.14 -8.85
C LYS A 39 23.38 -4.64 -7.46
N ASN A 40 22.73 -5.47 -6.66
CA ASN A 40 22.57 -5.28 -5.21
C ASN A 40 23.94 -5.44 -4.55
N SER A 41 24.61 -4.34 -4.27
CA SER A 41 25.58 -4.18 -3.17
C SER A 41 26.03 -2.72 -3.17
N THR A 42 25.26 -1.85 -2.55
CA THR A 42 25.77 -0.54 -2.16
C THR A 42 26.27 -0.65 -0.74
N VAL A 43 27.54 -0.96 -0.61
CA VAL A 43 28.31 -0.70 0.62
C VAL A 43 28.44 0.81 0.70
N TYR A 44 27.77 1.44 1.65
CA TYR A 44 27.97 2.85 1.96
C TYR A 44 29.34 2.98 2.65
N PRO A 45 30.23 3.90 2.21
CA PRO A 45 31.44 4.20 2.95
C PRO A 45 31.06 4.75 4.33
N ALA A 46 31.71 4.24 5.36
CA ALA A 46 31.61 4.77 6.71
C ALA A 46 32.28 6.14 6.74
N GLU A 47 31.50 7.20 6.53
CA GLU A 47 31.92 8.53 6.95
C GLU A 47 31.92 8.55 8.49
N THR A 48 33.08 8.63 9.09
CA THR A 48 33.30 8.96 10.50
C THR A 48 32.86 10.40 10.73
N ALA A 49 31.55 10.63 10.81
CA ALA A 49 31.01 11.86 11.34
C ALA A 49 31.27 11.85 12.86
N ASN A 50 32.08 12.78 13.33
CA ASN A 50 32.22 13.10 14.73
C ASN A 50 30.82 13.40 15.30
N PHE A 51 30.22 12.43 15.99
CA PHE A 51 28.99 12.63 16.75
C PHE A 51 29.33 13.50 17.95
N LEU A 52 29.07 14.80 17.83
CA LEU A 52 28.76 15.61 19.02
C LEU A 52 27.55 14.93 19.71
N PRO A 53 27.57 14.78 21.04
CA PRO A 53 26.42 14.23 21.75
C PRO A 53 25.20 15.08 21.40
N THR A 54 24.19 14.49 20.76
CA THR A 54 22.89 15.14 20.56
C THR A 54 22.42 15.60 21.93
N ALA A 55 22.12 16.89 22.08
CA ALA A 55 21.53 17.44 23.30
C ALA A 55 20.39 16.53 23.73
N ALA A 56 20.34 16.17 25.03
CA ALA A 56 19.29 15.31 25.55
C ALA A 56 17.95 15.95 25.24
N VAL A 57 17.04 15.21 24.59
CA VAL A 57 15.68 15.64 24.30
C VAL A 57 15.03 15.97 25.63
N SER A 58 14.62 17.24 25.82
CA SER A 58 13.92 17.69 27.02
C SER A 58 12.43 17.83 26.70
N LEU A 59 11.62 16.88 27.16
CA LEU A 59 10.19 16.89 26.95
C LEU A 59 9.48 17.86 27.90
N PRO A 60 8.39 18.53 27.50
CA PRO A 60 7.54 19.27 28.40
C PRO A 60 6.86 18.31 29.38
N LYS A 61 6.58 18.79 30.59
CA LYS A 61 5.86 17.99 31.58
C LYS A 61 4.42 17.68 31.21
N TYR A 62 3.79 18.58 30.44
CA TYR A 62 2.39 18.48 30.02
C TYR A 62 2.21 18.94 28.57
N CYS A 63 1.24 18.32 27.86
CA CYS A 63 0.67 18.82 26.63
C CYS A 63 -0.83 18.51 26.54
N ASP A 64 -1.59 19.34 25.81
CA ASP A 64 -3.03 19.11 25.61
C ASP A 64 -3.28 17.91 24.70
N ILE A 65 -2.46 17.75 23.66
CA ILE A 65 -2.53 16.63 22.71
C ILE A 65 -1.13 16.05 22.50
N LEU A 66 -1.00 14.76 22.80
CA LEU A 66 0.18 13.97 22.48
C LEU A 66 -0.10 13.08 21.26
N VAL A 67 0.68 13.24 20.20
CA VAL A 67 0.66 12.36 19.03
C VAL A 67 1.83 11.38 19.14
N ILE A 68 1.52 10.09 19.17
CA ILE A 68 2.51 9.03 19.31
C ILE A 68 2.77 8.38 17.98
N GLY A 69 4.00 8.56 17.44
CA GLY A 69 4.41 8.18 16.10
C GLY A 69 4.29 9.35 15.14
N ALA A 70 5.42 9.95 14.73
CA ALA A 70 5.49 11.05 13.75
C ALA A 70 5.76 10.53 12.33
N GLY A 71 5.04 9.47 11.94
CA GLY A 71 4.92 8.99 10.56
C GLY A 71 3.85 9.75 9.78
N ALA A 72 3.37 9.17 8.68
CA ALA A 72 2.37 9.78 7.80
C ALA A 72 1.10 10.21 8.56
N ALA A 73 0.46 9.29 9.28
CA ALA A 73 -0.77 9.56 10.01
C ALA A 73 -0.54 10.57 11.16
N GLY A 74 0.58 10.45 11.90
CA GLY A 74 0.84 11.30 13.05
C GLY A 74 1.18 12.75 12.67
N LEU A 75 2.03 12.97 11.67
CA LEU A 75 2.32 14.32 11.16
C LEU A 75 1.05 14.99 10.61
N PHE A 76 0.21 14.19 9.95
CA PHE A 76 -1.07 14.68 9.44
C PHE A 76 -2.06 15.01 10.56
N ALA A 77 -2.17 14.15 11.58
CA ALA A 77 -3.01 14.39 12.76
C ALA A 77 -2.54 15.62 13.54
N ALA A 78 -1.23 15.79 13.75
CA ALA A 78 -0.68 16.97 14.41
C ALA A 78 -0.98 18.26 13.64
N THR A 79 -0.84 18.23 12.31
CA THR A 79 -1.20 19.37 11.43
C THR A 79 -2.66 19.77 11.61
N TRP A 80 -3.57 18.80 11.53
CA TRP A 80 -5.00 19.09 11.58
C TRP A 80 -5.49 19.42 13.00
N ALA A 81 -4.83 18.89 14.03
CA ALA A 81 -5.08 19.34 15.40
C ALA A 81 -4.74 20.83 15.58
N GLY A 82 -3.59 21.28 15.08
CA GLY A 82 -3.21 22.68 15.16
C GLY A 82 -4.08 23.60 14.31
N ARG A 83 -4.43 23.18 13.08
CA ARG A 83 -5.37 23.94 12.23
C ARG A 83 -6.75 24.08 12.85
N ALA A 84 -7.30 22.99 13.44
CA ALA A 84 -8.60 23.00 14.10
C ALA A 84 -8.60 23.88 15.37
N ALA A 85 -7.56 23.80 16.18
CA ALA A 85 -7.40 24.63 17.37
C ALA A 85 -7.36 26.11 17.02
N ARG A 86 -6.57 26.47 16.00
CA ARG A 86 -6.48 27.86 15.51
C ARG A 86 -7.82 28.35 14.98
N ALA A 87 -8.53 27.54 14.18
CA ALA A 87 -9.84 27.91 13.66
C ALA A 87 -10.88 28.10 14.78
N ALA A 88 -10.74 27.41 15.91
CA ALA A 88 -11.59 27.55 17.09
C ALA A 88 -11.12 28.69 18.04
N GLY A 89 -10.07 29.42 17.70
CA GLY A 89 -9.50 30.49 18.56
C GLY A 89 -8.96 29.98 19.91
N ARG A 90 -8.57 28.70 20.01
CA ARG A 90 -8.09 28.07 21.25
C ARG A 90 -6.61 27.76 21.16
N PRO A 91 -5.75 28.36 22.00
CA PRO A 91 -4.37 27.95 22.10
C PRO A 91 -4.31 26.58 22.80
N ILE A 92 -3.71 25.59 22.14
CA ILE A 92 -3.42 24.28 22.72
C ILE A 92 -1.99 23.87 22.41
N SER A 93 -1.38 23.15 23.33
CA SER A 93 -0.06 22.55 23.14
C SER A 93 -0.18 21.19 22.44
N ILE A 94 0.51 21.02 21.32
CA ILE A 94 0.55 19.78 20.56
C ILE A 94 1.98 19.29 20.51
N LEU A 95 2.20 18.08 21.02
CA LEU A 95 3.50 17.42 20.98
C LEU A 95 3.38 16.13 20.17
N ALA A 96 4.22 15.96 19.15
CA ALA A 96 4.35 14.71 18.44
C ALA A 96 5.70 14.07 18.76
N VAL A 97 5.68 12.83 19.25
CA VAL A 97 6.88 12.07 19.62
C VAL A 97 7.08 10.87 18.71
N ASP A 98 8.33 10.55 18.42
CA ASP A 98 8.69 9.35 17.65
C ASP A 98 9.92 8.67 18.27
N GLY A 99 9.89 7.33 18.31
CA GLY A 99 11.01 6.54 18.81
C GLY A 99 12.19 6.40 17.82
N ALA A 100 12.00 6.75 16.57
CA ALA A 100 13.03 6.65 15.55
C ALA A 100 14.03 7.80 15.63
N LYS A 101 15.30 7.54 15.28
CA LYS A 101 16.35 8.58 15.20
C LYS A 101 16.13 9.56 14.04
N LYS A 102 15.27 9.23 13.07
CA LYS A 102 14.91 10.06 11.91
C LYS A 102 13.42 9.93 11.65
N LEU A 103 12.74 11.06 11.48
CA LEU A 103 11.30 11.07 11.16
C LEU A 103 11.02 10.48 9.78
N GLY A 104 9.83 9.89 9.64
CA GLY A 104 9.26 9.51 8.37
C GLY A 104 10.02 8.39 7.63
N ALA A 105 10.77 7.54 8.31
CA ALA A 105 11.60 6.50 7.69
C ALA A 105 10.79 5.61 6.72
N LYS A 106 9.54 5.25 7.06
CA LYS A 106 8.65 4.48 6.18
C LYS A 106 8.20 5.29 4.96
N ILE A 107 7.99 6.60 5.10
CA ILE A 107 7.68 7.49 3.96
C ILE A 107 8.84 7.50 2.98
N LEU A 108 10.07 7.63 3.48
CA LEU A 108 11.29 7.74 2.66
C LEU A 108 11.59 6.50 1.82
N VAL A 109 11.16 5.31 2.22
CA VAL A 109 11.36 4.07 1.46
C VAL A 109 10.16 3.70 0.59
N ALA A 110 9.00 4.29 0.84
CA ALA A 110 7.77 3.98 0.13
C ALA A 110 7.86 4.29 -1.37
N GLY A 111 7.25 3.43 -2.19
CA GLY A 111 7.24 3.59 -3.65
C GLY A 111 8.64 3.65 -4.28
N GLY A 112 9.61 2.94 -3.70
CA GLY A 112 11.00 2.95 -4.17
C GLY A 112 11.74 4.27 -3.90
N GLY A 113 11.41 4.96 -2.80
CA GLY A 113 12.02 6.24 -2.43
C GLY A 113 11.36 7.48 -3.06
N ARG A 114 10.27 7.29 -3.81
CA ARG A 114 9.53 8.36 -4.47
C ARG A 114 8.29 8.82 -3.70
N CYS A 115 7.77 8.00 -2.79
CA CYS A 115 6.52 8.15 -2.06
C CYS A 115 5.28 8.22 -2.97
N ASN A 116 4.56 7.12 -3.09
CA ASN A 116 3.25 7.09 -3.71
C ASN A 116 2.20 7.67 -2.74
N VAL A 117 1.92 8.96 -2.84
CA VAL A 117 1.14 9.72 -1.83
C VAL A 117 -0.30 9.28 -1.74
N THR A 118 -0.92 8.94 -2.87
CA THR A 118 -2.28 8.41 -2.97
C THR A 118 -2.51 7.80 -4.35
N HIS A 119 -3.71 7.28 -4.58
CA HIS A 119 -4.18 6.85 -5.89
C HIS A 119 -5.23 7.82 -6.40
N TRP A 120 -5.31 8.07 -7.71
CA TRP A 120 -6.27 9.03 -8.28
C TRP A 120 -7.74 8.64 -8.03
N ARG A 121 -8.00 7.36 -7.79
CA ARG A 121 -9.31 6.83 -7.43
C ARG A 121 -9.16 5.85 -6.27
N VAL A 122 -9.81 6.15 -5.15
CA VAL A 122 -9.79 5.34 -3.94
C VAL A 122 -11.22 5.07 -3.50
N THR A 123 -11.54 3.82 -3.25
CA THR A 123 -12.82 3.36 -2.72
C THR A 123 -12.60 2.38 -1.57
N GLU A 124 -13.62 2.12 -0.79
CA GLU A 124 -13.57 1.12 0.28
C GLU A 124 -13.30 -0.31 -0.20
N ALA A 125 -13.57 -0.60 -1.49
CA ALA A 125 -13.29 -1.90 -2.10
C ALA A 125 -11.78 -2.17 -2.28
N ASP A 126 -10.95 -1.13 -2.20
CA ASP A 126 -9.51 -1.21 -2.30
C ASP A 126 -8.83 -1.57 -0.96
N TYR A 127 -9.63 -1.80 0.09
CA TYR A 127 -9.15 -2.10 1.45
C TYR A 127 -9.70 -3.42 1.98
N ALA A 128 -9.04 -3.90 3.03
CA ALA A 128 -9.46 -5.03 3.83
C ALA A 128 -9.34 -4.70 5.33
N GLY A 129 -9.76 -5.62 6.21
CA GLY A 129 -9.85 -5.42 7.65
C GLY A 129 -11.23 -4.95 8.05
N GLY A 130 -11.42 -3.66 8.30
CA GLY A 130 -12.71 -3.08 8.66
C GLY A 130 -13.82 -3.31 7.64
N THR A 131 -15.08 -3.11 8.04
CA THR A 131 -16.21 -3.26 7.11
C THR A 131 -16.20 -2.16 6.05
N PRO A 132 -16.62 -2.44 4.78
CA PRO A 132 -16.64 -1.45 3.72
C PRO A 132 -17.40 -0.16 4.08
N PRO A 133 -18.59 -0.18 4.73
CA PRO A 133 -19.25 1.06 5.15
C PRO A 133 -18.45 1.88 6.16
N ALA A 134 -17.72 1.23 7.09
CA ALA A 134 -16.90 1.93 8.07
C ALA A 134 -15.70 2.61 7.39
N ILE A 135 -15.02 1.90 6.49
CA ILE A 135 -13.90 2.43 5.71
C ILE A 135 -14.36 3.61 4.85
N ARG A 136 -15.47 3.45 4.10
CA ARG A 136 -16.06 4.52 3.27
C ARG A 136 -16.35 5.78 4.09
N LYS A 137 -16.88 5.62 5.30
CA LYS A 137 -17.22 6.74 6.19
C LYS A 137 -16.01 7.57 6.57
N VAL A 138 -14.88 6.94 6.86
CA VAL A 138 -13.63 7.63 7.21
C VAL A 138 -13.00 8.26 5.95
N LEU A 139 -12.89 7.50 4.84
CA LEU A 139 -12.34 8.01 3.58
C LEU A 139 -13.11 9.22 3.04
N GLY A 140 -14.45 9.24 3.21
CA GLY A 140 -15.29 10.35 2.80
C GLY A 140 -15.10 11.62 3.61
N ARG A 141 -14.39 11.57 4.75
CA ARG A 141 -14.08 12.76 5.56
C ARG A 141 -12.88 13.53 5.05
N PHE A 142 -11.99 12.86 4.29
CA PHE A 142 -10.85 13.50 3.64
C PHE A 142 -10.54 12.76 2.34
N THR A 143 -11.00 13.32 1.24
CA THR A 143 -10.98 12.69 -0.08
C THR A 143 -9.61 12.76 -0.75
N VAL A 144 -9.46 12.07 -1.89
CA VAL A 144 -8.25 12.14 -2.73
C VAL A 144 -8.00 13.57 -3.21
N GLU A 145 -9.06 14.28 -3.61
CA GLU A 145 -8.99 15.67 -4.07
C GLU A 145 -8.46 16.58 -2.96
N GLN A 146 -8.95 16.40 -1.74
CA GLN A 146 -8.49 17.15 -0.56
C GLN A 146 -7.04 16.80 -0.21
N THR A 147 -6.63 15.54 -0.39
CA THR A 147 -5.22 15.13 -0.23
C THR A 147 -4.33 15.86 -1.23
N VAL A 148 -4.70 15.85 -2.51
CA VAL A 148 -3.94 16.55 -3.56
C VAL A 148 -3.87 18.04 -3.29
N GLN A 149 -5.01 18.64 -2.90
CA GLN A 149 -5.07 20.07 -2.57
C GLN A 149 -4.16 20.41 -1.39
N PHE A 150 -4.23 19.65 -0.30
CA PHE A 150 -3.38 19.85 0.89
C PHE A 150 -1.89 19.85 0.54
N PHE A 151 -1.44 18.85 -0.22
CA PHE A 151 -0.03 18.78 -0.58
C PHE A 151 0.39 19.87 -1.58
N ARG A 152 -0.49 20.29 -2.48
CA ARG A 152 -0.25 21.46 -3.36
C ARG A 152 -0.09 22.74 -2.56
N GLU A 153 -0.92 22.97 -1.55
CA GLU A 153 -0.78 24.09 -0.60
C GLU A 153 0.57 24.06 0.14
N CYS A 154 1.13 22.86 0.33
CA CYS A 154 2.46 22.65 0.89
C CYS A 154 3.59 22.70 -0.16
N GLY A 155 3.29 23.07 -1.42
CA GLY A 155 4.28 23.20 -2.49
C GLY A 155 4.67 21.89 -3.18
N VAL A 156 3.87 20.80 -3.01
CA VAL A 156 4.14 19.51 -3.67
C VAL A 156 3.25 19.34 -4.88
N GLU A 157 3.85 19.34 -6.07
CA GLU A 157 3.17 19.04 -7.32
C GLU A 157 3.19 17.54 -7.63
N PHE A 158 2.13 17.05 -8.28
CA PHE A 158 1.95 15.63 -8.56
C PHE A 158 1.96 15.30 -10.04
N LYS A 159 2.50 14.12 -10.34
CA LYS A 159 2.29 13.40 -11.60
C LYS A 159 1.51 12.11 -11.36
N ARG A 160 0.64 11.76 -12.30
CA ARG A 160 -0.09 10.49 -12.32
C ARG A 160 0.60 9.51 -13.26
N GLU A 161 0.90 8.31 -12.77
CA GLU A 161 1.32 7.19 -13.61
C GLU A 161 0.09 6.49 -14.24
N ASP A 162 0.31 5.73 -15.31
CA ASP A 162 -0.75 5.00 -16.03
C ASP A 162 -1.54 4.04 -15.13
N THR A 163 -0.90 3.54 -14.07
CA THR A 163 -1.53 2.71 -13.04
C THR A 163 -2.43 3.49 -12.08
N GLY A 164 -2.53 4.81 -12.22
CA GLY A 164 -3.34 5.67 -11.36
C GLY A 164 -2.64 6.16 -10.08
N LYS A 165 -1.41 5.76 -9.82
CA LYS A 165 -0.61 6.20 -8.68
C LYS A 165 -0.20 7.65 -8.81
N LEU A 166 -0.22 8.40 -7.70
CA LEU A 166 0.19 9.80 -7.65
C LEU A 166 1.53 9.93 -6.91
N PHE A 167 2.54 10.41 -7.64
CA PHE A 167 3.88 10.67 -7.12
C PHE A 167 4.19 12.16 -7.18
N PRO A 168 5.04 12.68 -6.27
CA PRO A 168 5.55 14.03 -6.44
C PRO A 168 6.34 14.15 -7.76
N THR A 169 6.23 15.29 -8.45
CA THR A 169 6.97 15.54 -9.71
C THR A 169 8.47 15.47 -9.54
N THR A 170 8.96 15.68 -8.34
CA THR A 170 10.37 15.57 -7.95
C THR A 170 10.90 14.13 -7.89
N ASP A 171 10.03 13.10 -7.96
CA ASP A 171 10.37 11.70 -7.74
C ASP A 171 11.12 11.43 -6.42
N SER A 172 10.92 12.27 -5.41
CA SER A 172 11.59 12.19 -4.12
C SER A 172 10.60 12.14 -2.96
N ALA A 173 10.65 11.08 -2.17
CA ALA A 173 9.88 10.95 -0.94
C ALA A 173 10.25 12.03 0.10
N ARG A 174 11.46 12.60 0.00
CA ARG A 174 11.91 13.70 0.85
C ARG A 174 11.00 14.93 0.69
N THR A 175 10.59 15.27 -0.53
CA THR A 175 9.66 16.37 -0.81
C THR A 175 8.37 16.24 -0.02
N VAL A 176 7.82 15.03 0.04
CA VAL A 176 6.57 14.75 0.78
C VAL A 176 6.79 14.83 2.29
N LEU A 177 7.89 14.27 2.78
CA LEU A 177 8.21 14.31 4.21
C LEU A 177 8.46 15.74 4.70
N ASP A 178 9.25 16.51 3.97
CA ASP A 178 9.58 17.89 4.35
C ASP A 178 8.33 18.79 4.35
N ALA A 179 7.41 18.59 3.38
CA ALA A 179 6.11 19.25 3.36
C ALA A 179 5.25 18.91 4.58
N LEU A 180 5.19 17.63 5.00
CA LEU A 180 4.45 17.21 6.18
C LEU A 180 5.04 17.77 7.47
N VAL A 181 6.36 17.74 7.63
CA VAL A 181 7.06 18.31 8.80
C VAL A 181 6.81 19.81 8.88
N ALA A 182 6.98 20.53 7.78
CA ALA A 182 6.71 21.96 7.72
C ALA A 182 5.26 22.30 8.07
N ALA A 183 4.29 21.55 7.51
CA ALA A 183 2.87 21.76 7.80
C ALA A 183 2.52 21.52 9.27
N ALA A 184 3.07 20.48 9.93
CA ALA A 184 2.86 20.22 11.32
C ALA A 184 3.46 21.32 12.22
N THR A 185 4.69 21.72 11.93
CA THR A 185 5.37 22.82 12.66
C THR A 185 4.64 24.15 12.49
N GLN A 186 4.24 24.49 11.26
CA GLN A 186 3.45 25.71 10.98
C GLN A 186 2.08 25.69 11.66
N ALA A 187 1.51 24.52 11.87
CA ALA A 187 0.27 24.34 12.62
C ALA A 187 0.46 24.52 14.14
N GLY A 188 1.69 24.62 14.63
CA GLY A 188 2.04 24.84 16.04
C GLY A 188 2.37 23.54 16.79
N ALA A 189 2.59 22.43 16.09
CA ALA A 189 3.05 21.21 16.73
C ALA A 189 4.56 21.23 16.98
N THR A 190 4.98 20.78 18.16
CA THR A 190 6.37 20.47 18.49
C THR A 190 6.64 19.02 18.14
N LEU A 191 7.79 18.75 17.52
CA LEU A 191 8.22 17.40 17.10
C LEU A 191 9.46 17.00 17.88
N GLU A 192 9.36 15.93 18.71
CA GLU A 192 10.46 15.46 19.54
C GLU A 192 10.84 14.02 19.22
N TYR A 193 12.10 13.81 18.86
CA TYR A 193 12.65 12.50 18.53
C TYR A 193 14.19 12.47 18.68
N PRO A 194 14.79 11.36 19.12
CA PRO A 194 14.13 10.10 19.47
C PRO A 194 13.48 10.18 20.87
N ALA A 195 12.19 9.90 20.95
CA ALA A 195 11.42 9.82 22.19
C ALA A 195 10.41 8.66 22.07
N ARG A 196 10.84 7.46 22.46
CA ARG A 196 10.02 6.25 22.34
C ARG A 196 9.03 6.19 23.50
N VAL A 197 7.74 6.04 23.19
CA VAL A 197 6.72 5.74 24.18
C VAL A 197 6.80 4.27 24.56
N GLU A 198 6.86 4.01 25.86
CA GLU A 198 7.04 2.68 26.45
C GLU A 198 5.75 2.18 27.12
N ALA A 199 5.03 3.08 27.79
CA ALA A 199 3.75 2.78 28.45
C ALA A 199 2.84 4.02 28.48
N ILE A 200 1.54 3.76 28.58
CA ILE A 200 0.50 4.78 28.76
C ILE A 200 -0.46 4.30 29.82
N GLU A 201 -0.76 5.17 30.79
CA GLU A 201 -1.71 4.92 31.84
C GLU A 201 -2.75 6.05 31.93
N ARG A 202 -3.97 5.70 32.32
CA ARG A 202 -5.00 6.71 32.62
C ARG A 202 -4.64 7.45 33.92
N ALA A 203 -4.65 8.78 33.87
CA ALA A 203 -4.39 9.64 35.01
C ALA A 203 -5.49 10.71 35.08
N GLY A 204 -6.47 10.50 35.94
CA GLY A 204 -7.66 11.37 36.03
C GLY A 204 -8.41 11.42 34.69
N THR A 205 -8.58 12.62 34.14
CA THR A 205 -9.22 12.84 32.83
C THR A 205 -8.25 12.72 31.66
N GLY A 206 -6.92 12.67 31.92
CA GLY A 206 -5.85 12.59 30.92
C GLY A 206 -5.07 11.27 30.97
N PHE A 207 -3.80 11.36 30.61
CA PHE A 207 -2.87 10.25 30.51
C PHE A 207 -1.51 10.59 31.09
N LEU A 208 -0.88 9.62 31.75
CA LEU A 208 0.54 9.64 32.07
C LEU A 208 1.25 8.72 31.05
N VAL A 209 2.23 9.26 30.35
CA VAL A 209 2.94 8.58 29.27
C VAL A 209 4.41 8.47 29.63
N ALA A 210 4.90 7.24 29.79
CA ALA A 210 6.31 6.95 29.97
C ALA A 210 7.02 6.92 28.62
N THR A 211 8.12 7.67 28.49
CA THR A 211 8.95 7.67 27.30
C THR A 211 10.42 7.48 27.64
N SER A 212 11.22 7.09 26.65
CA SER A 212 12.68 6.98 26.78
C SER A 212 13.38 8.32 27.09
N ALA A 213 12.67 9.45 26.96
CA ALA A 213 13.18 10.79 27.23
C ALA A 213 12.56 11.44 28.50
N GLY A 214 11.79 10.65 29.27
CA GLY A 214 11.09 11.08 30.50
C GLY A 214 9.57 10.99 30.38
N PRO A 215 8.85 11.14 31.50
CA PRO A 215 7.40 11.07 31.51
C PRO A 215 6.76 12.36 30.99
N ILE A 216 5.55 12.23 30.42
CA ILE A 216 4.74 13.34 29.94
C ILE A 216 3.30 13.13 30.45
N GLU A 217 2.67 14.17 30.95
CA GLU A 217 1.23 14.21 31.13
C GLU A 217 0.56 14.73 29.86
N ALA A 218 -0.50 14.08 29.41
CA ALA A 218 -1.24 14.48 28.20
C ALA A 218 -2.75 14.53 28.47
N GLY A 219 -3.41 15.60 28.05
CA GLY A 219 -4.85 15.70 28.10
C GLY A 219 -5.54 14.68 27.18
N ARG A 220 -4.99 14.48 25.98
CA ARG A 220 -5.45 13.53 24.96
C ARG A 220 -4.28 12.89 24.26
N VAL A 221 -4.50 11.67 23.74
CA VAL A 221 -3.49 10.91 23.00
C VAL A 221 -4.03 10.52 21.64
N ILE A 222 -3.22 10.70 20.59
CA ILE A 222 -3.48 10.16 19.24
C ILE A 222 -2.42 9.10 18.96
N LEU A 223 -2.82 7.83 18.89
CA LEU A 223 -1.93 6.71 18.64
C LEU A 223 -1.78 6.48 17.12
N CYS A 224 -0.59 6.78 16.58
CA CYS A 224 -0.23 6.76 15.16
C CYS A 224 1.02 5.91 14.89
N THR A 225 1.24 4.87 15.70
CA THR A 225 2.48 4.08 15.74
C THR A 225 2.71 3.17 14.53
N GLY A 226 1.74 3.09 13.62
CA GLY A 226 1.77 2.12 12.53
C GLY A 226 1.50 0.69 13.00
N GLY A 227 1.79 -0.29 12.13
CA GLY A 227 1.65 -1.72 12.41
C GLY A 227 2.97 -2.39 12.76
N LYS A 228 3.30 -3.52 12.07
CA LYS A 228 4.53 -4.31 12.25
C LYS A 228 5.42 -4.34 11.01
N SER A 229 4.96 -3.78 9.88
CA SER A 229 5.72 -3.79 8.63
C SER A 229 6.89 -2.82 8.65
N LEU A 230 8.04 -3.26 8.12
CA LEU A 230 9.31 -2.52 8.13
C LEU A 230 9.72 -2.08 9.55
N PRO A 231 9.92 -3.01 10.50
CA PRO A 231 10.07 -2.68 11.93
C PRO A 231 11.26 -1.75 12.21
N LYS A 232 12.30 -1.77 11.36
CA LYS A 232 13.45 -0.84 11.46
C LYS A 232 13.06 0.63 11.20
N SER A 233 11.87 0.90 10.66
CA SER A 233 11.34 2.25 10.45
C SER A 233 10.57 2.82 11.65
N GLY A 234 10.46 2.08 12.75
CA GLY A 234 9.68 2.43 13.94
C GLY A 234 8.32 1.74 14.04
N SER A 235 7.85 1.10 12.95
CA SER A 235 6.58 0.35 12.90
C SER A 235 6.82 -1.11 13.35
N ASP A 236 7.06 -1.31 14.64
CA ASP A 236 7.49 -2.58 15.23
C ASP A 236 6.40 -3.32 16.02
N GLY A 237 5.19 -2.77 16.05
CA GLY A 237 4.04 -3.35 16.74
C GLY A 237 3.90 -2.92 18.20
N ALA A 238 4.73 -2.04 18.73
CA ALA A 238 4.61 -1.55 20.11
C ALA A 238 3.26 -0.87 20.37
N GLY A 239 2.70 -0.18 19.37
CA GLY A 239 1.37 0.42 19.47
C GLY A 239 0.25 -0.57 19.72
N PHE A 240 0.38 -1.80 19.27
CA PHE A 240 -0.60 -2.86 19.57
C PHE A 240 -0.60 -3.23 21.05
N ALA A 241 0.59 -3.35 21.66
CA ALA A 241 0.70 -3.61 23.09
C ALA A 241 0.12 -2.44 23.92
N ILE A 242 0.40 -1.19 23.52
CA ILE A 242 -0.16 0.02 24.14
C ILE A 242 -1.70 0.02 24.01
N ALA A 243 -2.25 -0.24 22.82
CA ALA A 243 -3.69 -0.30 22.63
C ALA A 243 -4.34 -1.37 23.52
N THR A 244 -3.72 -2.55 23.59
CA THR A 244 -4.21 -3.66 24.43
C THR A 244 -4.15 -3.33 25.92
N SER A 245 -3.09 -2.67 26.42
CA SER A 245 -3.01 -2.25 27.82
C SER A 245 -4.07 -1.21 28.20
N LEU A 246 -4.59 -0.47 27.24
CA LEU A 246 -5.70 0.48 27.40
C LEU A 246 -7.08 -0.15 27.15
N GLY A 247 -7.17 -1.48 27.06
CA GLY A 247 -8.41 -2.26 27.00
C GLY A 247 -8.93 -2.58 25.59
N HIS A 248 -8.16 -2.26 24.54
CA HIS A 248 -8.54 -2.60 23.16
C HIS A 248 -8.22 -4.05 22.80
N SER A 249 -9.04 -4.63 21.96
CA SER A 249 -8.75 -5.89 21.29
C SER A 249 -7.92 -5.66 20.01
N LEU A 250 -7.39 -6.75 19.46
CA LEU A 250 -6.74 -6.75 18.16
C LEU A 250 -7.41 -7.78 17.27
N THR A 251 -7.71 -7.40 16.03
CA THR A 251 -8.19 -8.35 15.02
C THR A 251 -7.08 -9.32 14.63
N ALA A 252 -7.29 -10.59 14.89
CA ALA A 252 -6.37 -11.67 14.52
C ALA A 252 -6.78 -12.33 13.20
N PRO A 253 -5.82 -12.92 12.45
CA PRO A 253 -4.40 -12.92 12.70
C PRO A 253 -3.75 -11.59 12.31
N ILE A 254 -2.68 -11.18 13.02
CA ILE A 254 -1.81 -10.08 12.58
C ILE A 254 -0.73 -10.68 11.67
N VAL A 255 -0.83 -10.40 10.37
CA VAL A 255 0.05 -10.95 9.34
C VAL A 255 0.65 -9.86 8.45
N PRO A 256 1.78 -10.14 7.78
CA PRO A 256 2.29 -9.25 6.75
C PRO A 256 1.26 -9.02 5.64
N ALA A 257 1.15 -7.80 5.14
CA ALA A 257 0.37 -7.46 3.96
C ALA A 257 1.28 -6.78 2.92
N LEU A 258 0.93 -6.91 1.64
CA LEU A 258 1.78 -6.44 0.54
C LEU A 258 3.19 -7.04 0.65
N VAL A 259 3.26 -8.36 0.74
CA VAL A 259 4.50 -9.11 0.97
C VAL A 259 4.72 -10.13 -0.15
N PRO A 260 5.97 -10.31 -0.65
CA PRO A 260 6.30 -11.36 -1.60
C PRO A 260 6.05 -12.75 -1.01
N LEU A 261 5.55 -13.67 -1.84
CA LEU A 261 5.27 -15.05 -1.50
C LEU A 261 6.43 -15.98 -1.87
N VAL A 262 6.66 -16.98 -1.03
CA VAL A 262 7.78 -17.91 -1.12
C VAL A 262 7.31 -19.27 -1.61
N VAL A 263 8.05 -19.85 -2.57
CA VAL A 263 7.89 -21.22 -3.07
C VAL A 263 9.02 -22.13 -2.56
N PRO A 264 8.88 -23.47 -2.61
CA PRO A 264 9.96 -24.41 -2.22
C PRO A 264 11.27 -24.17 -2.96
N GLY A 265 12.38 -24.66 -2.37
CA GLY A 265 13.73 -24.45 -2.90
C GLY A 265 13.91 -24.84 -4.37
N GLU A 266 13.37 -25.99 -4.74
CA GLU A 266 13.49 -26.58 -6.09
C GLU A 266 12.34 -26.20 -7.02
N HIS A 267 11.50 -25.25 -6.63
CA HIS A 267 10.34 -24.88 -7.43
C HIS A 267 10.76 -24.16 -8.73
N TRP A 268 10.19 -24.57 -9.86
CA TRP A 268 10.52 -24.11 -11.21
C TRP A 268 10.43 -22.57 -11.40
N ILE A 269 9.52 -21.89 -10.68
CA ILE A 269 9.38 -20.41 -10.71
C ILE A 269 10.69 -19.70 -10.38
N ARG A 270 11.53 -20.27 -9.50
CA ARG A 270 12.81 -19.67 -9.11
C ARG A 270 13.78 -19.62 -10.30
N GLY A 271 13.69 -20.60 -11.21
CA GLY A 271 14.44 -20.61 -12.48
C GLY A 271 14.03 -19.50 -13.45
N LEU A 272 12.85 -18.88 -13.25
CA LEU A 272 12.36 -17.76 -14.04
C LEU A 272 12.66 -16.38 -13.40
N SER A 273 13.54 -16.32 -12.39
CA SER A 273 13.87 -15.07 -11.71
C SER A 273 14.18 -13.92 -12.69
N GLY A 274 13.60 -12.74 -12.41
CA GLY A 274 13.66 -11.56 -13.26
C GLY A 274 12.54 -11.45 -14.31
N LEU A 275 11.77 -12.54 -14.54
CA LEU A 275 10.64 -12.50 -15.45
C LEU A 275 9.49 -11.69 -14.86
N THR A 276 9.02 -10.69 -15.59
CA THR A 276 7.88 -9.86 -15.20
C THR A 276 6.84 -9.88 -16.31
N LEU A 277 5.58 -10.18 -15.96
CA LEU A 277 4.45 -10.13 -16.90
C LEU A 277 3.15 -9.87 -16.17
N ARG A 278 2.10 -9.51 -16.92
CA ARG A 278 0.75 -9.38 -16.38
C ARG A 278 0.13 -10.76 -16.21
N ALA A 279 -0.30 -11.07 -14.98
CA ALA A 279 -0.97 -12.32 -14.63
C ALA A 279 -2.11 -12.07 -13.64
N GLU A 280 -2.98 -13.04 -13.44
CA GLU A 280 -4.03 -13.01 -12.43
C GLU A 280 -3.70 -14.03 -11.34
N MET A 281 -3.65 -13.56 -10.10
CA MET A 281 -3.55 -14.38 -8.89
C MET A 281 -4.96 -14.69 -8.40
N VAL A 282 -5.29 -15.96 -8.22
CA VAL A 282 -6.63 -16.43 -7.82
C VAL A 282 -6.53 -17.21 -6.51
N LEU A 283 -7.19 -16.70 -5.47
CA LEU A 283 -7.34 -17.38 -4.19
C LEU A 283 -8.55 -18.30 -4.23
N LEU A 284 -8.34 -19.57 -3.93
CA LEU A 284 -9.35 -20.62 -3.97
C LEU A 284 -9.59 -21.22 -2.58
N ALA A 285 -10.85 -21.41 -2.20
CA ALA A 285 -11.21 -22.24 -1.07
C ALA A 285 -10.82 -23.72 -1.31
N PRO A 286 -10.76 -24.57 -0.28
CA PRO A 286 -10.52 -26.01 -0.44
C PRO A 286 -11.50 -26.69 -1.40
N THR A 287 -12.74 -26.17 -1.48
CA THR A 287 -13.78 -26.64 -2.41
C THR A 287 -13.53 -26.26 -3.87
N GLY A 288 -12.50 -25.45 -4.18
CA GLY A 288 -12.26 -24.88 -5.49
C GLY A 288 -13.03 -23.58 -5.78
N LYS A 289 -13.88 -23.12 -4.85
CA LYS A 289 -14.58 -21.84 -5.01
C LYS A 289 -13.59 -20.66 -5.00
N ARG A 290 -13.69 -19.79 -6.00
CA ARG A 290 -12.92 -18.54 -6.08
C ARG A 290 -13.34 -17.60 -4.95
N LEU A 291 -12.40 -17.22 -4.09
CA LEU A 291 -12.59 -16.30 -2.98
C LEU A 291 -12.24 -14.86 -3.39
N ARG A 292 -11.07 -14.67 -4.00
CA ARG A 292 -10.54 -13.39 -4.44
C ARG A 292 -9.69 -13.55 -5.69
N SER A 293 -9.49 -12.46 -6.43
CA SER A 293 -8.46 -12.43 -7.46
C SER A 293 -7.94 -11.02 -7.68
N PHE A 294 -6.69 -10.97 -8.13
CA PHE A 294 -5.99 -9.73 -8.42
C PHE A 294 -5.20 -9.89 -9.73
N THR A 295 -5.47 -9.01 -10.68
CA THR A 295 -4.76 -8.99 -11.97
C THR A 295 -3.79 -7.83 -11.99
N GLY A 296 -2.54 -8.09 -12.34
CA GLY A 296 -1.51 -7.05 -12.40
C GLY A 296 -0.15 -7.59 -12.77
N SER A 297 0.86 -6.73 -12.71
CA SER A 297 2.24 -7.14 -12.90
C SER A 297 2.66 -8.15 -11.83
N THR A 298 3.23 -9.26 -12.27
CA THR A 298 3.73 -10.38 -11.45
C THR A 298 5.18 -10.59 -11.79
N LEU A 299 6.04 -10.64 -10.78
CA LEU A 299 7.49 -10.82 -10.89
C LEU A 299 7.88 -12.18 -10.32
N CYS A 300 8.52 -13.02 -11.11
CA CYS A 300 9.21 -14.21 -10.63
C CYS A 300 10.55 -13.80 -10.00
N THR A 301 10.82 -14.28 -8.78
CA THR A 301 12.05 -13.99 -8.03
C THR A 301 12.79 -15.27 -7.67
N HIS A 302 14.00 -15.15 -7.20
CA HIS A 302 14.82 -16.28 -6.71
C HIS A 302 14.26 -16.96 -5.44
N THR A 303 13.25 -16.37 -4.80
CA THR A 303 12.57 -16.96 -3.62
C THR A 303 11.13 -17.36 -3.90
N GLY A 304 10.52 -16.89 -4.99
CA GLY A 304 9.11 -17.12 -5.32
C GLY A 304 8.53 -16.00 -6.18
N LEU A 305 7.43 -15.42 -5.75
CA LEU A 305 6.68 -14.42 -6.51
C LEU A 305 6.58 -13.08 -5.78
N SER A 306 6.58 -11.99 -6.54
CA SER A 306 6.37 -10.61 -6.11
C SER A 306 5.60 -9.83 -7.19
N GLY A 307 5.53 -8.52 -7.05
CA GLY A 307 4.80 -7.62 -7.95
C GLY A 307 3.37 -7.35 -7.51
N PRO A 308 2.72 -6.32 -8.05
CA PRO A 308 1.42 -5.82 -7.58
C PRO A 308 0.34 -6.88 -7.37
N ALA A 309 0.12 -7.80 -8.31
CA ALA A 309 -0.91 -8.83 -8.16
C ALA A 309 -0.62 -9.78 -6.97
N VAL A 310 0.65 -10.13 -6.78
CA VAL A 310 1.10 -11.01 -5.69
C VAL A 310 1.03 -10.29 -4.35
N LEU A 311 1.46 -9.03 -4.31
CA LEU A 311 1.40 -8.22 -3.09
C LEU A 311 -0.05 -8.02 -2.63
N ASP A 312 -0.97 -7.73 -3.55
CA ASP A 312 -2.39 -7.53 -3.24
C ASP A 312 -3.07 -8.82 -2.74
N VAL A 313 -2.73 -9.99 -3.30
CA VAL A 313 -3.33 -11.26 -2.86
C VAL A 313 -2.73 -11.77 -1.55
N SER A 314 -1.51 -11.38 -1.21
CA SER A 314 -0.71 -11.99 -0.13
C SER A 314 -1.43 -11.99 1.22
N ARG A 315 -2.00 -10.83 1.64
CA ARG A 315 -2.72 -10.73 2.90
C ARG A 315 -3.94 -11.66 2.96
N HIS A 316 -4.66 -11.79 1.84
CA HIS A 316 -5.84 -12.65 1.77
C HIS A 316 -5.47 -14.13 1.88
N TRP A 317 -4.39 -14.54 1.20
CA TRP A 317 -3.88 -15.90 1.32
C TRP A 317 -3.41 -16.21 2.73
N LEU A 318 -2.66 -15.32 3.38
CA LEU A 318 -2.17 -15.50 4.74
C LEU A 318 -3.31 -15.59 5.76
N VAL A 319 -4.29 -14.69 5.71
CA VAL A 319 -5.43 -14.69 6.62
C VAL A 319 -6.30 -15.93 6.44
N GLU A 320 -6.62 -16.31 5.19
CA GLU A 320 -7.44 -17.49 4.94
C GLU A 320 -6.71 -18.79 5.28
N ARG A 321 -5.39 -18.85 5.08
CA ARG A 321 -4.57 -20.02 5.45
C ARG A 321 -4.53 -20.29 6.96
N GLU A 322 -4.55 -19.23 7.78
CA GLU A 322 -4.66 -19.38 9.24
C GLU A 322 -6.02 -19.98 9.66
N ARG A 323 -7.07 -19.74 8.88
CA ARG A 323 -8.42 -20.29 9.10
C ARG A 323 -8.54 -21.71 8.57
N ASP A 324 -8.00 -21.95 7.38
CA ASP A 324 -8.09 -23.23 6.67
C ASP A 324 -6.84 -23.47 5.81
N ARG A 325 -6.04 -24.44 6.19
CA ARG A 325 -4.80 -24.80 5.48
C ARG A 325 -5.03 -25.39 4.09
N GLY A 326 -6.26 -25.79 3.76
CA GLY A 326 -6.63 -26.29 2.43
C GLY A 326 -6.85 -25.19 1.38
N VAL A 327 -6.70 -23.92 1.76
CA VAL A 327 -6.77 -22.78 0.83
C VAL A 327 -5.62 -22.85 -0.18
N ARG A 328 -5.94 -22.64 -1.47
CA ARG A 328 -5.01 -22.74 -2.59
C ARG A 328 -4.86 -21.41 -3.30
N LEU A 329 -3.68 -21.16 -3.84
CA LEU A 329 -3.42 -20.02 -4.71
C LEU A 329 -3.10 -20.53 -6.12
N ALA A 330 -3.82 -20.03 -7.13
CA ALA A 330 -3.58 -20.34 -8.52
C ALA A 330 -3.15 -19.10 -9.30
N ILE A 331 -2.44 -19.31 -10.40
CA ILE A 331 -2.04 -18.25 -11.33
C ILE A 331 -2.60 -18.50 -12.72
N ASN A 332 -3.17 -17.46 -13.31
CA ASN A 332 -3.53 -17.40 -14.72
C ASN A 332 -2.53 -16.47 -15.43
N TRP A 333 -1.73 -17.02 -16.31
CA TRP A 333 -0.69 -16.32 -17.05
C TRP A 333 -1.22 -15.51 -18.23
N LEU A 334 -2.46 -15.82 -18.71
CA LEU A 334 -3.17 -15.13 -19.78
C LEU A 334 -4.55 -14.64 -19.32
N PRO A 335 -4.61 -13.66 -18.41
CA PRO A 335 -5.87 -13.25 -17.76
C PRO A 335 -6.92 -12.70 -18.72
N ASP A 336 -6.53 -12.30 -19.91
CA ASP A 336 -7.41 -11.75 -20.95
C ASP A 336 -7.96 -12.83 -21.91
N MET A 337 -7.57 -14.11 -21.72
CA MET A 337 -8.03 -15.24 -22.52
C MET A 337 -8.71 -16.29 -21.63
N SER A 338 -9.87 -16.79 -22.06
CA SER A 338 -10.51 -17.94 -21.41
C SER A 338 -9.74 -19.24 -21.68
N ALA A 339 -9.94 -20.26 -20.84
CA ALA A 339 -9.37 -21.59 -21.06
C ALA A 339 -9.78 -22.16 -22.43
N ASP A 340 -11.03 -21.96 -22.85
CA ASP A 340 -11.51 -22.38 -24.17
C ASP A 340 -10.81 -21.64 -25.31
N ALA A 341 -10.49 -20.36 -25.14
CA ALA A 341 -9.75 -19.58 -26.13
C ALA A 341 -8.31 -20.11 -26.27
N VAL A 342 -7.65 -20.40 -25.14
CA VAL A 342 -6.31 -21.01 -25.13
C VAL A 342 -6.34 -22.43 -25.75
N ASP A 343 -7.36 -23.24 -25.46
CA ASP A 343 -7.51 -24.57 -26.06
C ASP A 343 -7.67 -24.48 -27.58
N LYS A 344 -8.53 -23.59 -28.08
CA LYS A 344 -8.71 -23.34 -29.51
C LYS A 344 -7.43 -22.82 -30.18
N LEU A 345 -6.70 -21.94 -29.54
CA LEU A 345 -5.41 -21.43 -29.98
C LEU A 345 -4.40 -22.58 -30.20
N LEU A 346 -4.32 -23.50 -29.24
CA LEU A 346 -3.46 -24.67 -29.30
C LEU A 346 -3.93 -25.71 -30.34
N GLN A 347 -5.24 -25.87 -30.54
CA GLN A 347 -5.79 -26.73 -31.64
C GLN A 347 -5.47 -26.18 -33.02
N GLY A 348 -5.54 -24.84 -33.18
CA GLY A 348 -5.23 -24.19 -34.45
C GLY A 348 -3.73 -24.15 -34.81
N ALA A 349 -2.88 -24.73 -33.97
CA ALA A 349 -1.43 -24.70 -34.13
C ALA A 349 -0.90 -25.49 -35.37
N ALA A 350 -1.71 -26.41 -35.91
CA ALA A 350 -1.46 -27.13 -37.18
C ALA A 350 0.02 -27.55 -37.38
N GLY A 351 0.54 -28.41 -36.47
CA GLY A 351 1.93 -28.89 -36.53
C GLY A 351 3.01 -27.92 -36.04
N ARG A 352 2.69 -26.64 -35.74
CA ARG A 352 3.66 -25.64 -35.25
C ARG A 352 4.12 -25.90 -33.80
N GLY A 353 3.32 -26.63 -33.03
CA GLY A 353 3.57 -26.91 -31.63
C GLY A 353 3.26 -25.77 -30.68
N PRO A 354 3.09 -26.09 -29.35
CA PRO A 354 2.62 -25.13 -28.36
C PRO A 354 3.61 -23.96 -28.13
N LEU A 355 4.92 -24.20 -28.24
CA LEU A 355 5.90 -23.13 -28.06
C LEU A 355 5.76 -22.05 -29.13
N ALA A 356 5.59 -22.45 -30.39
CA ALA A 356 5.47 -21.49 -31.49
C ALA A 356 4.23 -20.62 -31.41
N VAL A 357 3.15 -21.13 -30.78
CA VAL A 357 1.87 -20.46 -30.65
C VAL A 357 1.87 -19.60 -29.36
N LEU A 358 2.23 -20.17 -28.21
CA LEU A 358 2.13 -19.46 -26.93
C LEU A 358 3.19 -18.36 -26.77
N ARG A 359 4.35 -18.44 -27.44
CA ARG A 359 5.37 -17.38 -27.40
C ARG A 359 4.92 -16.05 -28.02
N GLU A 360 3.84 -16.05 -28.77
CA GLU A 360 3.20 -14.83 -29.28
C GLU A 360 2.53 -14.03 -28.15
N HIS A 361 2.23 -14.68 -27.01
CA HIS A 361 1.52 -14.12 -25.87
C HIS A 361 2.34 -14.15 -24.58
N LEU A 362 3.24 -15.11 -24.41
CA LEU A 362 4.01 -15.37 -23.19
C LEU A 362 5.51 -15.45 -23.49
N PRO A 363 6.37 -15.03 -22.56
CA PRO A 363 7.81 -15.20 -22.69
C PRO A 363 8.22 -16.67 -22.91
N GLU A 364 9.11 -16.91 -23.85
CA GLU A 364 9.52 -18.27 -24.24
C GLU A 364 9.99 -19.13 -23.06
N ARG A 365 10.76 -18.55 -22.13
CA ARG A 365 11.22 -19.27 -20.93
C ARG A 365 10.05 -19.80 -20.08
N LEU A 366 8.96 -19.04 -19.97
CA LEU A 366 7.76 -19.47 -19.26
C LEU A 366 7.06 -20.57 -20.04
N VAL A 367 6.86 -20.41 -21.35
CA VAL A 367 6.18 -21.40 -22.19
C VAL A 367 6.88 -22.76 -22.12
N ARG A 368 8.21 -22.80 -22.16
CA ARG A 368 8.98 -24.06 -22.02
C ARG A 368 8.67 -24.74 -20.70
N GLN A 369 8.69 -24.01 -19.59
CA GLN A 369 8.36 -24.56 -18.27
C GLN A 369 6.90 -25.04 -18.16
N LEU A 370 5.95 -24.33 -18.77
CA LEU A 370 4.53 -24.77 -18.79
C LEU A 370 4.36 -26.03 -19.65
N CYS A 371 5.08 -26.15 -20.75
CA CYS A 371 5.10 -27.38 -21.55
C CYS A 371 5.70 -28.56 -20.76
N ASP A 372 6.82 -28.37 -20.08
CA ASP A 372 7.44 -29.41 -19.25
C ASP A 372 6.49 -29.89 -18.14
N LEU A 373 5.83 -28.95 -17.43
CA LEU A 373 4.84 -29.28 -16.39
C LEU A 373 3.63 -30.03 -16.93
N ALA A 374 3.19 -29.73 -18.15
CA ALA A 374 2.08 -30.41 -18.79
C ALA A 374 2.46 -31.75 -19.42
N GLY A 375 3.76 -32.06 -19.53
CA GLY A 375 4.28 -33.18 -20.31
C GLY A 375 4.07 -33.00 -21.81
N ALA A 376 4.08 -31.75 -22.29
CA ALA A 376 3.87 -31.40 -23.70
C ALA A 376 5.20 -31.23 -24.43
N ALA A 377 5.32 -31.83 -25.60
CA ALA A 377 6.40 -31.50 -26.51
C ALA A 377 6.30 -30.04 -26.94
N VAL A 378 7.43 -29.33 -27.03
CA VAL A 378 7.45 -27.92 -27.40
C VAL A 378 7.14 -27.69 -28.89
N ALA A 379 7.31 -28.72 -29.73
CA ALA A 379 7.04 -28.72 -31.18
C ALA A 379 6.13 -29.89 -31.56
N GLY A 380 5.43 -29.76 -32.70
CA GLY A 380 4.51 -30.78 -33.22
C GLY A 380 3.14 -30.78 -32.53
N ASP A 381 2.32 -31.75 -32.87
CA ASP A 381 0.97 -31.88 -32.38
C ASP A 381 0.95 -32.39 -30.93
N VAL A 382 0.02 -31.87 -30.13
CA VAL A 382 -0.13 -32.23 -28.74
C VAL A 382 -1.39 -33.07 -28.55
N PRO A 383 -1.29 -34.30 -27.96
CA PRO A 383 -2.44 -35.11 -27.61
C PRO A 383 -3.48 -34.33 -26.77
N ARG A 384 -4.76 -34.66 -26.90
CA ARG A 384 -5.87 -33.93 -26.31
C ARG A 384 -5.75 -33.80 -24.78
N ASP A 385 -5.35 -34.86 -24.10
CA ASP A 385 -5.18 -34.92 -22.65
C ASP A 385 -4.00 -34.03 -22.18
N VAL A 386 -2.87 -34.06 -22.93
CA VAL A 386 -1.70 -33.22 -22.68
C VAL A 386 -2.06 -31.76 -22.93
N ARG A 387 -2.78 -31.46 -24.03
CA ARG A 387 -3.25 -30.10 -24.33
C ARG A 387 -4.14 -29.54 -23.22
N ARG A 388 -5.07 -30.35 -22.68
CA ARG A 388 -5.90 -29.93 -21.53
C ARG A 388 -5.06 -29.59 -20.30
N ARG A 389 -4.03 -30.40 -19.98
CA ARG A 389 -3.11 -30.09 -18.89
C ARG A 389 -2.35 -28.80 -19.16
N LEU A 390 -1.90 -28.57 -20.39
CA LEU A 390 -1.22 -27.33 -20.77
C LEU A 390 -2.13 -26.10 -20.63
N VAL A 391 -3.39 -26.21 -21.07
CA VAL A 391 -4.40 -25.15 -20.86
C VAL A 391 -4.54 -24.83 -19.37
N GLN A 392 -4.64 -25.86 -18.52
CA GLN A 392 -4.69 -25.68 -17.08
C GLN A 392 -3.42 -25.03 -16.53
N CYS A 393 -2.24 -25.40 -17.00
CA CYS A 393 -0.97 -24.77 -16.61
C CYS A 393 -0.91 -23.29 -17.02
N VAL A 394 -1.54 -22.93 -18.16
CA VAL A 394 -1.58 -21.53 -18.63
C VAL A 394 -2.61 -20.69 -17.88
N THR A 395 -3.82 -21.24 -17.63
CA THR A 395 -4.98 -20.43 -17.20
C THR A 395 -5.39 -20.63 -15.74
N GLY A 396 -4.76 -21.55 -15.02
CA GLY A 396 -5.18 -21.84 -13.64
C GLY A 396 -4.23 -22.77 -12.90
N LEU A 397 -2.92 -22.57 -13.06
CA LEU A 397 -1.90 -23.38 -12.41
C LEU A 397 -1.90 -23.11 -10.90
N GLU A 398 -2.15 -24.15 -10.09
CA GLU A 398 -2.00 -24.08 -8.64
C GLU A 398 -0.51 -23.93 -8.27
N LEU A 399 -0.25 -23.07 -7.30
CA LEU A 399 1.08 -22.73 -6.84
C LEU A 399 1.35 -23.34 -5.47
N ASP A 400 2.48 -23.97 -5.32
CA ASP A 400 2.97 -24.45 -4.04
C ASP A 400 3.63 -23.30 -3.26
N ILE A 401 2.81 -22.54 -2.52
CA ILE A 401 3.27 -21.43 -1.68
C ILE A 401 3.50 -21.95 -0.27
N VAL A 402 4.75 -21.86 0.20
CA VAL A 402 5.16 -22.34 1.53
C VAL A 402 5.19 -21.25 2.59
N GLY A 403 5.18 -19.97 2.20
CA GLY A 403 5.22 -18.84 3.14
C GLY A 403 5.35 -17.49 2.45
N ASP A 404 5.78 -16.51 3.23
CA ASP A 404 6.03 -15.14 2.80
C ASP A 404 7.39 -14.64 3.29
N ARG A 405 7.79 -13.41 2.92
CA ARG A 405 9.07 -12.81 3.30
C ARG A 405 9.05 -12.06 4.63
N GLY A 406 7.96 -12.13 5.37
CA GLY A 406 7.80 -11.56 6.70
C GLY A 406 7.68 -10.03 6.74
N PHE A 407 7.47 -9.53 7.94
CA PHE A 407 7.28 -8.10 8.21
C PHE A 407 8.46 -7.21 7.82
N THR A 408 9.67 -7.75 7.73
CA THR A 408 10.85 -6.98 7.33
C THR A 408 10.83 -6.53 5.87
N VAL A 409 10.00 -7.16 5.04
CA VAL A 409 9.87 -6.90 3.61
C VAL A 409 8.45 -6.43 3.25
N ALA A 410 7.47 -6.73 4.10
CA ALA A 410 6.08 -6.32 3.91
C ALA A 410 5.94 -4.79 3.89
N GLU A 411 5.09 -4.26 3.01
CA GLU A 411 4.82 -2.81 2.97
C GLU A 411 3.73 -2.39 3.97
N ALA A 412 2.82 -3.31 4.34
CA ALA A 412 1.72 -3.06 5.26
C ALA A 412 1.51 -4.23 6.23
N THR A 413 0.66 -4.01 7.23
CA THR A 413 0.23 -4.98 8.23
C THR A 413 -1.26 -5.20 8.09
N ALA A 414 -1.71 -6.44 8.04
CA ALA A 414 -3.12 -6.82 8.17
C ALA A 414 -3.42 -7.19 9.63
N GLY A 415 -4.59 -6.77 10.12
CA GLY A 415 -4.96 -6.82 11.53
C GLY A 415 -4.56 -5.56 12.27
N GLY A 416 -5.06 -5.39 13.48
CA GLY A 416 -4.88 -4.20 14.31
C GLY A 416 -6.09 -3.91 15.18
N VAL A 417 -6.20 -2.68 15.69
CA VAL A 417 -7.35 -2.25 16.49
C VAL A 417 -8.61 -2.22 15.61
N PRO A 418 -9.67 -2.97 15.95
CA PRO A 418 -10.86 -3.05 15.11
C PRO A 418 -11.63 -1.73 15.09
N LEU A 419 -12.12 -1.33 13.90
CA LEU A 419 -12.92 -0.12 13.73
C LEU A 419 -14.21 -0.11 14.56
N ALA A 420 -14.70 -1.26 14.99
CA ALA A 420 -15.86 -1.38 15.88
C ALA A 420 -15.63 -0.74 17.27
N GLU A 421 -14.39 -0.70 17.72
CA GLU A 421 -13.99 -0.08 18.99
C GLU A 421 -13.65 1.41 18.86
N VAL A 422 -13.85 2.00 17.68
CA VAL A 422 -13.54 3.39 17.37
C VAL A 422 -14.80 4.14 16.91
N ARG A 423 -14.96 5.39 17.32
CA ARG A 423 -15.99 6.30 16.84
C ARG A 423 -15.55 6.87 15.50
N LEU A 424 -16.12 6.42 14.39
CA LEU A 424 -15.66 6.75 13.03
C LEU A 424 -15.77 8.26 12.70
N GLU A 425 -16.60 8.99 13.42
CA GLU A 425 -16.79 10.43 13.25
C GLU A 425 -15.62 11.24 13.82
N THR A 426 -14.91 10.69 14.81
CA THR A 426 -13.86 11.38 15.58
C THR A 426 -12.56 10.60 15.64
N MET A 427 -12.56 9.33 15.25
CA MET A 427 -11.47 8.36 15.47
C MET A 427 -11.13 8.16 16.95
N GLU A 428 -12.00 8.58 17.86
CA GLU A 428 -11.85 8.37 19.30
C GLU A 428 -12.20 6.94 19.71
N SER A 429 -11.46 6.39 20.63
CA SER A 429 -11.75 5.13 21.28
C SER A 429 -13.15 5.11 21.92
N ARG A 430 -13.86 3.98 21.77
CA ARG A 430 -15.08 3.69 22.53
C ARG A 430 -14.77 3.11 23.91
N VAL A 431 -13.55 2.60 24.09
CA VAL A 431 -13.10 1.88 25.30
C VAL A 431 -12.38 2.83 26.25
N CYS A 432 -11.52 3.71 25.74
CA CYS A 432 -10.67 4.62 26.49
C CYS A 432 -10.92 6.07 26.03
N PRO A 433 -11.81 6.83 26.69
CA PRO A 433 -12.09 8.22 26.31
C PRO A 433 -10.86 9.11 26.29
N GLY A 434 -10.73 9.98 25.30
CA GLY A 434 -9.56 10.85 25.12
C GLY A 434 -8.39 10.18 24.37
N LEU A 435 -8.47 8.87 24.09
CA LEU A 435 -7.57 8.17 23.18
C LEU A 435 -8.15 8.17 21.76
N PHE A 436 -7.33 8.52 20.79
CA PHE A 436 -7.67 8.53 19.36
C PHE A 436 -6.71 7.63 18.58
N PHE A 437 -7.13 7.15 17.42
CA PHE A 437 -6.33 6.29 16.55
C PHE A 437 -6.23 6.84 15.14
N ALA A 438 -5.07 6.69 14.48
CA ALA A 438 -4.95 6.98 13.06
C ALA A 438 -3.89 6.11 12.38
N GLY A 439 -4.12 5.83 11.11
CA GLY A 439 -3.19 5.05 10.26
C GLY A 439 -3.26 3.55 10.48
N GLU A 440 -2.12 2.89 10.28
CA GLU A 440 -1.98 1.43 10.18
C GLU A 440 -2.05 0.68 11.53
N VAL A 441 -2.16 1.38 12.66
CA VAL A 441 -2.47 0.76 13.96
C VAL A 441 -3.89 0.20 14.00
N LEU A 442 -4.77 0.72 13.14
CA LEU A 442 -6.13 0.24 12.94
C LEU A 442 -6.16 -0.98 12.00
N ASP A 443 -7.14 -1.87 12.19
CA ASP A 443 -7.38 -2.99 11.29
C ASP A 443 -7.95 -2.51 9.95
N VAL A 444 -7.12 -1.83 9.17
CA VAL A 444 -7.40 -1.41 7.79
C VAL A 444 -6.11 -1.40 7.01
N ASP A 445 -6.02 -2.25 6.00
CA ASP A 445 -4.93 -2.29 5.04
C ASP A 445 -5.43 -2.18 3.60
N GLY A 446 -4.80 -1.33 2.81
CA GLY A 446 -5.12 -1.06 1.42
C GLY A 446 -4.20 -1.83 0.47
N ARG A 447 -4.64 -1.95 -0.79
CA ARG A 447 -3.86 -2.49 -1.90
C ARG A 447 -2.56 -1.71 -2.13
N ILE A 448 -1.67 -2.29 -2.95
CA ILE A 448 -0.47 -1.58 -3.41
C ILE A 448 -0.86 -0.39 -4.31
N GLY A 449 -0.37 0.81 -4.00
CA GLY A 449 -0.65 1.95 -4.87
C GLY A 449 -1.08 3.25 -4.19
N GLY A 450 -0.66 3.51 -2.95
CA GLY A 450 -0.94 4.74 -2.21
C GLY A 450 -2.20 4.68 -1.33
N PHE A 451 -2.91 3.55 -1.33
CA PHE A 451 -4.13 3.38 -0.54
C PHE A 451 -3.87 3.47 0.97
N ASN A 452 -2.79 2.85 1.47
CA ASN A 452 -2.42 2.92 2.90
C ASN A 452 -2.07 4.36 3.33
N PHE A 453 -1.48 5.16 2.46
CA PHE A 453 -1.26 6.58 2.71
C PHE A 453 -2.58 7.35 2.71
N GLN A 454 -3.51 7.08 1.77
CA GLN A 454 -4.82 7.74 1.78
C GLN A 454 -5.59 7.43 3.08
N TRP A 455 -5.52 6.20 3.59
CA TRP A 455 -6.07 5.85 4.89
C TRP A 455 -5.42 6.63 6.03
N ALA A 456 -4.08 6.78 5.99
CA ALA A 456 -3.33 7.56 6.98
C ALA A 456 -3.75 9.04 6.96
N TRP A 457 -3.94 9.62 5.78
CA TRP A 457 -4.42 11.01 5.64
C TRP A 457 -5.84 11.17 6.17
N ALA A 458 -6.78 10.33 5.73
CA ALA A 458 -8.17 10.44 6.13
C ALA A 458 -8.36 10.22 7.64
N SER A 459 -7.78 9.17 8.21
CA SER A 459 -7.88 8.88 9.64
C SER A 459 -7.14 9.91 10.49
N GLY A 460 -5.96 10.38 10.03
CA GLY A 460 -5.19 11.44 10.68
C GLY A 460 -5.93 12.78 10.71
N TYR A 461 -6.58 13.14 9.60
CA TYR A 461 -7.44 14.33 9.53
C TYR A 461 -8.56 14.28 10.58
N VAL A 462 -9.28 13.15 10.62
CA VAL A 462 -10.43 13.00 11.52
C VAL A 462 -9.97 13.00 12.98
N ALA A 463 -8.93 12.23 13.32
CA ALA A 463 -8.40 12.14 14.67
C ALA A 463 -7.86 13.49 15.18
N GLY A 464 -7.02 14.14 14.38
CA GLY A 464 -6.41 15.43 14.75
C GLY A 464 -7.45 16.53 14.94
N SER A 465 -8.36 16.68 13.97
CA SER A 465 -9.43 17.70 14.06
C SER A 465 -10.34 17.47 15.27
N ALA A 466 -10.72 16.21 15.53
CA ALA A 466 -11.59 15.89 16.66
C ALA A 466 -10.89 16.03 18.02
N ALA A 467 -9.63 15.63 18.11
CA ALA A 467 -8.87 15.78 19.35
C ALA A 467 -8.72 17.26 19.75
N ALA A 468 -8.62 18.19 18.81
CA ALA A 468 -8.60 19.61 19.08
C ALA A 468 -10.00 20.22 19.31
N GLY A 469 -11.05 19.67 18.70
CA GLY A 469 -12.41 20.25 18.68
C GLY A 469 -13.21 20.14 19.98
N ARG A 470 -12.93 19.18 20.86
CA ARG A 470 -13.60 19.02 22.16
C ARG A 470 -12.91 19.86 23.26
N GLY A 471 -13.39 21.09 23.49
CA GLY A 471 -13.32 21.67 24.83
C GLY A 471 -14.29 20.90 25.73
N ASP A 472 -13.92 20.66 26.96
CA ASP A 472 -14.79 20.09 27.97
C ASP A 472 -16.13 20.84 27.96
N SER A 473 -17.16 20.26 27.33
CA SER A 473 -18.52 20.60 27.72
C SER A 473 -18.64 20.11 29.16
N GLN A 474 -18.46 21.02 30.09
CA GLN A 474 -18.74 20.84 31.48
C GLN A 474 -20.05 20.06 31.61
N THR A 475 -19.95 18.94 32.27
CA THR A 475 -21.07 18.33 32.99
C THR A 475 -21.66 19.40 33.90
N SER A 476 -22.77 19.98 33.50
CA SER A 476 -23.72 20.59 34.42
C SER A 476 -24.72 19.55 34.85
#